data_c793e44bafafcb2a93fced910e9d7fb2
#
_entry.id   c793e44bafafcb2a93fced910e9d7fb2
#
_cell.length_a   1.000
_cell.length_b   1.000
_cell.length_c   1.000
_cell.angle_alpha   90.00
_cell.angle_beta   90.00
_cell.angle_gamma   90.00
#
_symmetry.space_group_name_H-M   'P 1'
#
loop_
_entity.id
_entity.type
_entity.pdbx_description
1 polymer ?
#
loop_
_entity_poly.entity_id
_entity_poly.type
_entity_poly.pdbx_seq_one_letter_code
_entity_poly.pdbx_strand_id
1 'polypeptide(L)'
;VRVVIGEMLGTGGSSSQRGAAGTSRSPRIALVGLRGGGKSTLGKLLSEDLGFPFIELSGEIEKFAGCTVAEIQALYGQNAYRRYERRALEETIQIYGECVIAVPGGLVSDPATFNQLLAHCTTVWLQATPEDHMKRVVAQGDLRPMAQSKEAMEDLKGILAGRAAFYSKADFTIDTSAQPLDTTFAVLRRIVRDALHV
;
A
#
# COMPACT_ATOMS: atom_id res chain seq x y z
N VAL A 1 -7.80 -18.11 -2.79
CA VAL A 1 -7.15 -16.81 -3.06
C VAL A 1 -7.83 -16.19 -4.27
N ARG A 2 -8.62 -15.14 -4.05
CA ARG A 2 -9.21 -14.39 -5.15
C ARG A 2 -8.21 -13.29 -5.51
N VAL A 3 -7.44 -13.52 -6.56
CA VAL A 3 -6.62 -12.49 -7.18
C VAL A 3 -7.52 -11.78 -8.19
N VAL A 4 -7.90 -10.55 -7.90
CA VAL A 4 -8.61 -9.73 -8.88
C VAL A 4 -7.56 -8.94 -9.65
N ILE A 5 -7.25 -9.43 -10.83
CA ILE A 5 -6.49 -8.66 -11.82
C ILE A 5 -7.50 -7.73 -12.48
N GLY A 6 -7.27 -6.42 -12.38
CA GLY A 6 -8.10 -5.46 -13.12
C GLY A 6 -7.87 -5.62 -14.62
N GLU A 7 -8.72 -6.37 -15.30
CA GLU A 7 -8.75 -6.41 -16.75
C GLU A 7 -9.47 -5.17 -17.27
N MET A 8 -8.76 -4.37 -18.05
CA MET A 8 -9.40 -3.44 -18.98
C MET A 8 -10.01 -4.26 -20.14
N LEU A 9 -11.31 -4.40 -20.15
CA LEU A 9 -12.04 -4.88 -21.33
C LEU A 9 -12.10 -3.77 -22.37
N GLY A 10 -11.23 -3.87 -23.36
CA GLY A 10 -11.32 -3.13 -24.61
C GLY A 10 -11.96 -3.99 -25.68
N THR A 11 -13.13 -3.60 -26.17
CA THR A 11 -13.83 -4.23 -27.28
C THR A 11 -13.19 -3.89 -28.62
N GLY A 12 -12.83 -4.93 -29.34
CA GLY A 12 -12.95 -5.11 -30.77
C GLY A 12 -12.21 -4.24 -31.79
N GLY A 13 -11.34 -4.88 -32.59
CA GLY A 13 -11.01 -4.41 -33.93
C GLY A 13 -9.63 -4.79 -34.44
N SER A 14 -9.54 -5.92 -35.12
CA SER A 14 -8.68 -6.23 -36.30
C SER A 14 -7.20 -5.83 -36.34
N SER A 15 -6.35 -6.86 -36.29
CA SER A 15 -5.11 -7.09 -37.05
C SER A 15 -4.09 -5.97 -37.19
N SER A 16 -3.00 -6.07 -36.40
CA SER A 16 -1.62 -5.98 -36.93
C SER A 16 -0.65 -6.49 -35.86
N GLN A 17 0.02 -7.60 -36.14
CA GLN A 17 1.13 -8.11 -35.34
C GLN A 17 2.30 -7.11 -35.41
N ARG A 18 2.53 -6.40 -34.34
CA ARG A 18 3.85 -5.88 -33.99
C ARG A 18 4.10 -6.27 -32.55
N GLY A 19 5.19 -6.98 -32.31
CA GLY A 19 5.58 -7.45 -31.00
C GLY A 19 5.58 -6.30 -29.99
N ALA A 20 4.63 -6.34 -29.07
CA ALA A 20 4.67 -5.55 -27.88
C ALA A 20 5.81 -6.12 -27.02
N ALA A 21 6.98 -5.47 -27.03
CA ALA A 21 7.92 -5.57 -25.94
C ALA A 21 7.14 -5.12 -24.68
N GLY A 22 6.80 -6.07 -23.82
CA GLY A 22 6.08 -5.80 -22.60
C GLY A 22 6.86 -4.75 -21.82
N THR A 23 6.29 -3.56 -21.66
CA THR A 23 6.88 -2.52 -20.83
C THR A 23 6.91 -3.05 -19.40
N SER A 24 8.12 -3.36 -18.92
CA SER A 24 8.35 -3.73 -17.53
C SER A 24 7.77 -2.63 -16.62
N ARG A 25 7.07 -3.04 -15.58
CA ARG A 25 6.53 -2.11 -14.59
C ARG A 25 7.65 -1.50 -13.76
N SER A 26 7.34 -0.37 -13.11
CA SER A 26 8.31 0.28 -12.22
C SER A 26 8.81 -0.67 -11.14
N PRO A 27 10.13 -0.78 -10.92
CA PRO A 27 10.69 -1.61 -9.86
C PRO A 27 10.56 -1.01 -8.45
N ARG A 28 9.82 0.08 -8.32
CA ARG A 28 9.37 0.60 -7.02
C ARG A 28 8.02 -0.02 -6.70
N ILE A 29 7.97 -0.89 -5.70
CA ILE A 29 6.75 -1.59 -5.28
C ILE A 29 6.16 -0.87 -4.08
N ALA A 30 4.95 -0.34 -4.21
CA ALA A 30 4.25 0.33 -3.13
C ALA A 30 3.08 -0.52 -2.60
N LEU A 31 3.12 -0.85 -1.32
CA LEU A 31 2.05 -1.56 -0.64
C LEU A 31 1.09 -0.55 -0.03
N VAL A 32 -0.17 -0.58 -0.46
CA VAL A 32 -1.25 0.27 0.03
C VAL A 32 -2.31 -0.55 0.78
N GLY A 33 -3.06 0.10 1.65
CA GLY A 33 -4.10 -0.54 2.44
C GLY A 33 -4.17 0.04 3.86
N LEU A 34 -5.19 -0.36 4.61
CA LEU A 34 -5.39 0.11 5.98
C LEU A 34 -4.26 -0.33 6.91
N ARG A 35 -4.16 0.37 8.05
CA ARG A 35 -3.33 -0.06 9.18
C ARG A 35 -3.73 -1.48 9.60
N GLY A 36 -2.73 -2.31 9.94
CA GLY A 36 -2.98 -3.73 10.25
C GLY A 36 -3.22 -4.63 9.02
N GLY A 37 -3.03 -4.12 7.81
CA GLY A 37 -3.15 -4.90 6.57
C GLY A 37 -1.93 -5.78 6.24
N GLY A 38 -0.86 -5.72 7.04
CA GLY A 38 0.35 -6.52 6.82
C GLY A 38 1.40 -5.87 5.91
N LYS A 39 1.27 -4.59 5.57
CA LYS A 39 2.19 -3.88 4.67
C LYS A 39 3.66 -3.97 5.09
N SER A 40 3.95 -3.67 6.36
CA SER A 40 5.34 -3.69 6.85
C SER A 40 5.92 -5.10 6.87
N THR A 41 5.16 -6.08 7.33
CA THR A 41 5.60 -7.48 7.38
C THR A 41 5.82 -8.06 5.99
N LEU A 42 4.84 -7.95 5.12
CA LEU A 42 4.92 -8.45 3.75
C LEU A 42 5.93 -7.66 2.93
N GLY A 43 6.05 -6.35 3.17
CA GLY A 43 7.02 -5.49 2.51
C GLY A 43 8.47 -5.87 2.82
N LYS A 44 8.77 -6.20 4.08
CA LYS A 44 10.10 -6.69 4.48
C LYS A 44 10.43 -8.03 3.82
N LEU A 45 9.51 -8.99 3.86
CA LEU A 45 9.69 -10.28 3.19
C LEU A 45 9.92 -10.12 1.68
N LEU A 46 9.15 -9.25 1.03
CA LEU A 46 9.29 -8.99 -0.39
C LEU A 46 10.62 -8.30 -0.72
N SER A 47 11.06 -7.35 0.11
CA SER A 47 12.34 -6.67 -0.07
C SER A 47 13.52 -7.63 0.03
N GLU A 48 13.46 -8.56 0.96
CA GLU A 48 14.46 -9.63 1.11
C GLU A 48 14.48 -10.58 -0.10
N ASP A 49 13.30 -10.98 -0.59
CA ASP A 49 13.18 -11.86 -1.76
C ASP A 49 13.70 -11.22 -3.06
N LEU A 50 13.48 -9.92 -3.23
CA LEU A 50 13.91 -9.18 -4.42
C LEU A 50 15.34 -8.62 -4.30
N GLY A 51 15.90 -8.55 -3.09
CA GLY A 51 17.15 -7.85 -2.82
C GLY A 51 17.02 -6.31 -2.92
N PHE A 52 15.81 -5.76 -2.74
CA PHE A 52 15.52 -4.34 -2.81
C PHE A 52 15.52 -3.70 -1.41
N PRO A 53 15.85 -2.40 -1.28
CA PRO A 53 15.66 -1.69 -0.03
C PRO A 53 14.19 -1.68 0.40
N PHE A 54 13.95 -1.84 1.72
CA PHE A 54 12.62 -1.64 2.32
C PHE A 54 12.49 -0.25 2.93
N ILE A 55 11.44 0.46 2.57
CA ILE A 55 11.15 1.81 3.04
C ILE A 55 9.80 1.81 3.78
N GLU A 56 9.84 2.10 5.06
CA GLU A 56 8.63 2.45 5.82
C GLU A 56 8.44 3.96 5.70
N LEU A 57 7.44 4.40 4.91
CA LEU A 57 7.30 5.82 4.58
C LEU A 57 7.02 6.69 5.83
N SER A 58 6.32 6.14 6.84
CA SER A 58 6.13 6.84 8.12
C SER A 58 7.45 7.18 8.80
N GLY A 59 8.43 6.30 8.74
CA GLY A 59 9.78 6.57 9.25
C GLY A 59 10.51 7.68 8.51
N GLU A 60 10.34 7.76 7.19
CA GLU A 60 10.90 8.85 6.39
C GLU A 60 10.20 10.19 6.70
N ILE A 61 8.89 10.19 6.92
CA ILE A 61 8.14 11.37 7.36
C ILE A 61 8.71 11.91 8.68
N GLU A 62 8.93 11.04 9.66
CA GLU A 62 9.49 11.41 10.97
C GLU A 62 10.91 11.95 10.86
N LYS A 63 11.75 11.39 10.01
CA LYS A 63 13.09 11.93 9.73
C LYS A 63 13.05 13.34 9.17
N PHE A 64 12.16 13.63 8.23
CA PHE A 64 12.01 14.97 7.65
C PHE A 64 11.47 15.98 8.66
N ALA A 65 10.54 15.56 9.50
CA ALA A 65 9.91 16.43 10.46
C ALA A 65 10.77 16.66 11.72
N GLY A 66 11.67 15.72 12.03
CA GLY A 66 12.44 15.72 13.25
C GLY A 66 11.64 15.38 14.50
N CYS A 67 10.43 14.85 14.34
CA CYS A 67 9.53 14.41 15.41
C CYS A 67 8.60 13.29 14.93
N THR A 68 7.87 12.67 15.83
CA THR A 68 6.95 11.57 15.51
C THR A 68 5.74 12.03 14.71
N VAL A 69 5.12 11.10 13.99
CA VAL A 69 3.85 11.37 13.26
C VAL A 69 2.80 11.93 14.21
N ALA A 70 2.67 11.38 15.42
CA ALA A 70 1.72 11.86 16.41
C ALA A 70 1.99 13.31 16.81
N GLU A 71 3.25 13.68 17.00
CA GLU A 71 3.65 15.06 17.31
C GLU A 71 3.39 16.00 16.14
N ILE A 72 3.66 15.59 14.90
CA ILE A 72 3.34 16.40 13.71
C ILE A 72 1.85 16.72 13.69
N GLN A 73 1.01 15.72 13.86
CA GLN A 73 -0.45 15.88 13.83
C GLN A 73 -0.97 16.73 15.00
N ALA A 74 -0.43 16.53 16.20
CA ALA A 74 -0.83 17.27 17.39
C ALA A 74 -0.37 18.73 17.39
N LEU A 75 0.85 19.01 16.95
CA LEU A 75 1.47 20.34 17.02
C LEU A 75 1.20 21.19 15.75
N TYR A 76 1.20 20.55 14.59
CA TYR A 76 1.16 21.25 13.29
C TYR A 76 -0.07 20.93 12.45
N GLY A 77 -0.87 19.95 12.86
CA GLY A 77 -2.12 19.58 12.23
C GLY A 77 -1.96 18.67 10.98
N GLN A 78 -3.11 18.24 10.48
CA GLN A 78 -3.19 17.25 9.38
C GLN A 78 -2.61 17.79 8.07
N ASN A 79 -2.78 19.05 7.76
CA ASN A 79 -2.24 19.65 6.52
C ASN A 79 -0.71 19.65 6.51
N ALA A 80 -0.07 19.90 7.66
CA ALA A 80 1.38 19.81 7.78
C ALA A 80 1.85 18.37 7.60
N TYR A 81 1.17 17.41 8.26
CA TYR A 81 1.45 15.99 8.07
C TYR A 81 1.39 15.58 6.58
N ARG A 82 0.38 16.00 5.83
CA ARG A 82 0.25 15.71 4.39
C ARG A 82 1.39 16.31 3.55
N ARG A 83 1.89 17.49 3.92
CA ARG A 83 3.07 18.07 3.26
C ARG A 83 4.33 17.26 3.49
N TYR A 84 4.56 16.80 4.72
CA TYR A 84 5.69 15.93 5.04
C TYR A 84 5.58 14.56 4.37
N GLU A 85 4.38 13.98 4.32
CA GLU A 85 4.11 12.71 3.64
C GLU A 85 4.43 12.80 2.15
N ARG A 86 3.97 13.86 1.48
CA ARG A 86 4.27 14.11 0.07
C ARG A 86 5.77 14.25 -0.17
N ARG A 87 6.44 15.06 0.63
CA ARG A 87 7.88 15.27 0.52
C ARG A 87 8.67 13.99 0.74
N ALA A 88 8.31 13.19 1.73
CA ALA A 88 8.95 11.92 1.99
C ALA A 88 8.81 10.95 0.81
N LEU A 89 7.63 10.92 0.17
CA LEU A 89 7.42 10.12 -1.04
C LEU A 89 8.26 10.62 -2.22
N GLU A 90 8.28 11.94 -2.47
CA GLU A 90 9.08 12.56 -3.53
C GLU A 90 10.57 12.21 -3.39
N GLU A 91 11.13 12.37 -2.20
CA GLU A 91 12.52 12.04 -1.92
C GLU A 91 12.79 10.53 -2.09
N THR A 92 11.88 9.67 -1.62
CA THR A 92 12.01 8.22 -1.79
C THR A 92 12.07 7.85 -3.28
N ILE A 93 11.20 8.43 -4.10
CA ILE A 93 11.18 8.19 -5.55
C ILE A 93 12.48 8.68 -6.22
N GLN A 94 13.03 9.81 -5.77
CA GLN A 94 14.26 10.36 -6.31
C GLN A 94 15.50 9.54 -5.93
N ILE A 95 15.57 9.08 -4.69
CA ILE A 95 16.73 8.37 -4.17
C ILE A 95 16.78 6.92 -4.67
N TYR A 96 15.64 6.22 -4.69
CA TYR A 96 15.58 4.79 -4.97
C TYR A 96 15.04 4.53 -6.38
N GLY A 97 15.87 3.95 -7.24
CA GLY A 97 15.45 3.41 -8.55
C GLY A 97 14.59 2.16 -8.40
N GLU A 98 14.87 1.36 -7.37
CA GLU A 98 14.16 0.14 -7.00
C GLU A 98 14.00 0.08 -5.48
N CYS A 99 12.83 -0.28 -4.98
CA CYS A 99 12.56 -0.43 -3.54
C CYS A 99 11.19 -1.04 -3.30
N VAL A 100 10.96 -1.46 -2.06
CA VAL A 100 9.63 -1.82 -1.55
C VAL A 100 9.22 -0.78 -0.52
N ILE A 101 8.08 -0.14 -0.72
CA ILE A 101 7.58 0.95 0.12
C ILE A 101 6.29 0.52 0.82
N ALA A 102 6.25 0.57 2.14
CA ALA A 102 5.01 0.50 2.90
C ALA A 102 4.51 1.93 3.16
N VAL A 103 3.35 2.28 2.64
CA VAL A 103 2.80 3.64 2.78
C VAL A 103 1.75 3.72 3.89
N PRO A 104 1.60 4.87 4.55
CA PRO A 104 0.52 5.10 5.51
C PRO A 104 -0.86 4.91 4.85
N GLY A 105 -1.80 4.31 5.59
CA GLY A 105 -3.11 3.97 5.04
C GLY A 105 -3.93 5.17 4.53
N GLY A 106 -3.71 6.34 5.09
CA GLY A 106 -4.39 7.57 4.70
C GLY A 106 -3.79 8.32 3.51
N LEU A 107 -2.63 7.90 2.99
CA LEU A 107 -1.95 8.57 1.87
C LEU A 107 -2.87 8.70 0.64
N VAL A 108 -3.67 7.68 0.37
CA VAL A 108 -4.61 7.65 -0.77
C VAL A 108 -5.67 8.76 -0.71
N SER A 109 -5.90 9.37 0.45
CA SER A 109 -6.87 10.46 0.62
C SER A 109 -6.34 11.83 0.15
N ASP A 110 -5.03 11.96 -0.10
CA ASP A 110 -4.46 13.13 -0.77
C ASP A 110 -4.24 12.82 -2.25
N PRO A 111 -5.07 13.37 -3.16
CA PRO A 111 -5.02 13.05 -4.58
C PRO A 111 -3.67 13.31 -5.21
N ALA A 112 -3.00 14.41 -4.84
CA ALA A 112 -1.71 14.77 -5.43
C ALA A 112 -0.62 13.76 -5.07
N THR A 113 -0.52 13.37 -3.79
CA THR A 113 0.45 12.38 -3.33
C THR A 113 0.13 10.98 -3.88
N PHE A 114 -1.16 10.60 -3.91
CA PHE A 114 -1.56 9.30 -4.44
C PHE A 114 -1.31 9.18 -5.95
N ASN A 115 -1.58 10.24 -6.72
CA ASN A 115 -1.26 10.26 -8.15
C ASN A 115 0.24 10.11 -8.41
N GLN A 116 1.11 10.71 -7.60
CA GLN A 116 2.55 10.48 -7.69
C GLN A 116 2.91 9.01 -7.43
N LEU A 117 2.33 8.41 -6.40
CA LEU A 117 2.54 6.99 -6.09
C LEU A 117 2.15 6.11 -7.27
N LEU A 118 0.97 6.32 -7.84
CA LEU A 118 0.47 5.57 -9.00
C LEU A 118 1.32 5.77 -10.26
N ALA A 119 1.86 6.98 -10.46
CA ALA A 119 2.67 7.30 -11.65
C ALA A 119 4.07 6.67 -11.58
N HIS A 120 4.66 6.53 -10.40
CA HIS A 120 6.07 6.16 -10.23
C HIS A 120 6.31 4.77 -9.62
N CYS A 121 5.27 4.13 -9.11
CA CYS A 121 5.36 2.84 -8.43
C CYS A 121 4.42 1.81 -9.04
N THR A 122 4.81 0.55 -8.95
CA THR A 122 3.88 -0.58 -9.09
C THR A 122 3.15 -0.75 -7.77
N THR A 123 1.84 -0.60 -7.76
CA THR A 123 1.04 -0.53 -6.54
C THR A 123 0.28 -1.81 -6.28
N VAL A 124 0.30 -2.28 -5.05
CA VAL A 124 -0.41 -3.48 -4.60
C VAL A 124 -1.28 -3.13 -3.39
N TRP A 125 -2.59 -3.30 -3.52
CA TRP A 125 -3.51 -3.17 -2.41
C TRP A 125 -3.61 -4.47 -1.63
N LEU A 126 -3.24 -4.42 -0.36
CA LEU A 126 -3.45 -5.51 0.59
C LEU A 126 -4.80 -5.31 1.26
N GLN A 127 -5.80 -6.02 0.76
CA GLN A 127 -7.18 -5.96 1.23
C GLN A 127 -7.41 -7.00 2.33
N ALA A 128 -8.15 -6.62 3.37
CA ALA A 128 -8.67 -7.55 4.38
C ALA A 128 -10.07 -7.13 4.82
N THR A 129 -10.82 -8.04 5.41
CA THR A 129 -12.10 -7.70 6.03
C THR A 129 -11.89 -6.78 7.23
N PRO A 130 -12.88 -5.94 7.60
CA PRO A 130 -12.79 -5.11 8.81
C PRO A 130 -12.48 -5.93 10.05
N GLU A 131 -13.04 -7.11 10.19
CA GLU A 131 -12.84 -8.04 11.30
C GLU A 131 -11.37 -8.50 11.39
N ASP A 132 -10.74 -8.85 10.27
CA ASP A 132 -9.34 -9.26 10.23
C ASP A 132 -8.39 -8.07 10.48
N HIS A 133 -8.69 -6.89 9.98
CA HIS A 133 -7.97 -5.67 10.32
C HIS A 133 -8.01 -5.40 11.82
N MET A 134 -9.18 -5.48 12.43
CA MET A 134 -9.35 -5.24 13.86
C MET A 134 -8.56 -6.27 14.70
N LYS A 135 -8.65 -7.55 14.37
CA LYS A 135 -7.86 -8.61 15.04
C LYS A 135 -6.37 -8.34 14.98
N ARG A 136 -5.84 -7.90 13.82
CA ARG A 136 -4.42 -7.62 13.64
C ARG A 136 -3.96 -6.39 14.42
N VAL A 137 -4.76 -5.34 14.46
CA VAL A 137 -4.49 -4.13 15.24
C VAL A 137 -4.40 -4.46 16.73
N VAL A 138 -5.34 -5.26 17.25
CA VAL A 138 -5.32 -5.74 18.64
C VAL A 138 -4.09 -6.59 18.93
N ALA A 139 -3.77 -7.53 18.04
CA ALA A 139 -2.61 -8.41 18.19
C ALA A 139 -1.26 -7.64 18.17
N GLN A 140 -1.20 -6.47 17.54
CA GLN A 140 -0.04 -5.58 17.54
C GLN A 140 0.08 -4.72 18.81
N GLY A 141 -0.78 -4.94 19.79
CA GLY A 141 -0.75 -4.24 21.07
C GLY A 141 -1.40 -2.86 21.08
N ASP A 142 -2.12 -2.49 20.05
CA ASP A 142 -2.93 -1.28 20.01
C ASP A 142 -4.23 -1.52 20.78
N LEU A 143 -4.10 -1.48 22.11
CA LEU A 143 -5.20 -1.73 23.05
C LEU A 143 -6.09 -0.50 23.25
N ARG A 144 -6.18 0.41 22.27
CA ARG A 144 -7.14 1.51 22.42
C ARG A 144 -8.52 0.95 22.68
N PRO A 145 -9.32 1.58 23.60
CA PRO A 145 -10.67 1.13 23.96
C PRO A 145 -11.56 0.88 22.74
N MET A 146 -11.25 1.50 21.63
CA MET A 146 -11.92 1.36 20.34
C MET A 146 -11.85 -0.06 19.75
N ALA A 147 -10.81 -0.84 20.03
CA ALA A 147 -10.62 -2.16 19.40
C ALA A 147 -11.67 -3.21 19.81
N GLN A 148 -12.44 -2.97 20.86
CA GLN A 148 -13.47 -3.88 21.36
C GLN A 148 -14.89 -3.31 21.29
N SER A 149 -15.06 -2.08 20.83
CA SER A 149 -16.36 -1.44 20.74
C SER A 149 -17.04 -1.67 19.39
N LYS A 150 -18.36 -1.79 19.41
CA LYS A 150 -19.17 -1.82 18.19
C LYS A 150 -18.98 -0.55 17.35
N GLU A 151 -18.78 0.57 18.02
CA GLU A 151 -18.56 1.88 17.46
C GLU A 151 -17.24 1.94 16.67
N ALA A 152 -16.16 1.39 17.21
CA ALA A 152 -14.87 1.30 16.50
C ALA A 152 -14.94 0.43 15.25
N MET A 153 -15.71 -0.64 15.26
CA MET A 153 -15.93 -1.47 14.09
C MET A 153 -16.68 -0.70 12.98
N GLU A 154 -17.70 0.06 13.36
CA GLU A 154 -18.45 0.89 12.41
C GLU A 154 -17.59 2.02 11.84
N ASP A 155 -16.73 2.66 12.66
CA ASP A 155 -15.76 3.65 12.21
C ASP A 155 -14.77 3.05 11.22
N LEU A 156 -14.24 1.87 11.51
CA LEU A 156 -13.32 1.15 10.62
C LEU A 156 -13.99 0.82 9.28
N LYS A 157 -15.23 0.34 9.29
CA LYS A 157 -16.02 0.06 8.09
C LYS A 157 -16.24 1.35 7.28
N GLY A 158 -16.54 2.46 7.94
CA GLY A 158 -16.68 3.77 7.33
C GLY A 158 -15.41 4.26 6.64
N ILE A 159 -14.26 4.13 7.31
CA ILE A 159 -12.95 4.46 6.75
C ILE A 159 -12.63 3.58 5.54
N LEU A 160 -12.85 2.28 5.64
CA LEU A 160 -12.61 1.34 4.55
C LEU A 160 -13.50 1.65 3.34
N ALA A 161 -14.80 1.87 3.56
CA ALA A 161 -15.74 2.23 2.50
C ALA A 161 -15.35 3.54 1.82
N GLY A 162 -14.94 4.55 2.58
CA GLY A 162 -14.49 5.85 2.06
C GLY A 162 -13.18 5.80 1.26
N ARG A 163 -12.32 4.81 1.54
CA ARG A 163 -11.02 4.65 0.86
C ARG A 163 -11.01 3.58 -0.22
N ALA A 164 -11.99 2.69 -0.26
CA ALA A 164 -12.01 1.56 -1.19
C ALA A 164 -11.92 2.00 -2.66
N ALA A 165 -12.58 3.08 -3.04
CA ALA A 165 -12.52 3.63 -4.39
C ALA A 165 -11.11 4.11 -4.77
N PHE A 166 -10.34 4.63 -3.81
CA PHE A 166 -8.94 5.03 -4.02
C PHE A 166 -8.03 3.81 -4.09
N TYR A 167 -8.13 2.89 -3.12
CA TYR A 167 -7.31 1.67 -3.13
C TYR A 167 -7.52 0.83 -4.39
N SER A 168 -8.73 0.81 -4.94
CA SER A 168 -9.04 0.07 -6.17
C SER A 168 -8.29 0.56 -7.42
N LYS A 169 -7.67 1.74 -7.38
CA LYS A 169 -6.79 2.24 -8.44
C LYS A 169 -5.41 1.59 -8.43
N ALA A 170 -5.06 0.80 -7.42
CA ALA A 170 -3.82 0.06 -7.40
C ALA A 170 -3.73 -0.91 -8.58
N ASP A 171 -2.51 -1.17 -9.05
CA ASP A 171 -2.26 -2.09 -10.17
C ASP A 171 -2.72 -3.52 -9.85
N PHE A 172 -2.56 -3.95 -8.60
CA PHE A 172 -2.93 -5.27 -8.13
C PHE A 172 -3.65 -5.20 -6.79
N THR A 173 -4.52 -6.18 -6.54
CA THR A 173 -5.21 -6.36 -5.26
C THR A 173 -5.02 -7.79 -4.78
N ILE A 174 -4.64 -7.94 -3.51
CA ILE A 174 -4.50 -9.24 -2.85
C ILE A 174 -5.42 -9.25 -1.63
N ASP A 175 -6.34 -10.20 -1.58
CA ASP A 175 -7.14 -10.46 -0.40
C ASP A 175 -6.32 -11.28 0.61
N THR A 176 -6.05 -10.67 1.75
CA THR A 176 -5.28 -11.29 2.83
C THR A 176 -6.17 -11.87 3.93
N SER A 177 -7.49 -11.83 3.75
CA SER A 177 -8.46 -12.28 4.75
C SER A 177 -8.35 -13.78 5.00
N ALA A 178 -8.42 -14.17 6.27
CA ALA A 178 -8.44 -15.56 6.73
C ALA A 178 -7.31 -16.45 6.15
N GLN A 179 -6.18 -15.85 5.75
CA GLN A 179 -5.07 -16.57 5.13
C GLN A 179 -3.81 -16.51 5.99
N PRO A 180 -3.01 -17.59 6.05
CA PRO A 180 -1.69 -17.58 6.63
C PRO A 180 -0.77 -16.59 5.90
N LEU A 181 0.19 -16.02 6.63
CA LEU A 181 1.16 -15.08 6.09
C LEU A 181 1.93 -15.67 4.90
N ASP A 182 2.37 -16.92 5.00
CA ASP A 182 3.14 -17.60 3.95
C ASP A 182 2.36 -17.73 2.63
N THR A 183 1.08 -18.03 2.73
CA THR A 183 0.18 -18.12 1.55
C THR A 183 0.02 -16.75 0.89
N THR A 184 -0.21 -15.72 1.68
CA THR A 184 -0.32 -14.34 1.20
C THR A 184 0.99 -13.88 0.56
N PHE A 185 2.11 -14.16 1.20
CA PHE A 185 3.42 -13.80 0.67
C PHE A 185 3.73 -14.52 -0.65
N ALA A 186 3.42 -15.80 -0.78
CA ALA A 186 3.62 -16.54 -2.03
C ALA A 186 2.85 -15.91 -3.20
N VAL A 187 1.62 -15.43 -2.96
CA VAL A 187 0.82 -14.72 -3.97
C VAL A 187 1.44 -13.37 -4.32
N LEU A 188 1.82 -12.57 -3.30
CA LEU A 188 2.46 -11.27 -3.50
C LEU A 188 3.77 -11.40 -4.30
N ARG A 189 4.62 -12.33 -3.90
CA ARG A 189 5.89 -12.64 -4.57
C ARG A 189 5.69 -12.95 -6.05
N ARG A 190 4.76 -13.84 -6.36
CA ARG A 190 4.47 -14.23 -7.75
C ARG A 190 4.00 -13.04 -8.57
N ILE A 191 3.02 -12.29 -8.08
CA ILE A 191 2.46 -11.13 -8.79
C ILE A 191 3.54 -10.10 -9.09
N VAL A 192 4.39 -9.80 -8.10
CA VAL A 192 5.44 -8.79 -8.28
C VAL A 192 6.53 -9.27 -9.23
N ARG A 193 6.99 -10.51 -9.10
CA ARG A 193 7.98 -11.08 -10.02
C ARG A 193 7.47 -11.13 -11.46
N ASP A 194 6.24 -11.54 -11.66
CA ASP A 194 5.60 -11.54 -12.99
C ASP A 194 5.52 -10.12 -13.56
N ALA A 195 5.16 -9.13 -12.73
CA ALA A 195 5.07 -7.72 -13.13
C ALA A 195 6.43 -7.10 -13.50
N LEU A 196 7.50 -7.54 -12.84
CA LEU A 196 8.87 -7.05 -13.08
C LEU A 196 9.63 -7.89 -14.13
N HIS A 197 9.09 -9.01 -14.55
CA HIS A 197 9.75 -9.99 -15.44
C HIS A 197 11.06 -10.57 -14.86
N VAL A 198 11.07 -10.90 -13.55
CA VAL A 198 12.21 -11.45 -12.81
C VAL A 198 11.88 -12.74 -12.05
#